data_c7b03155b5df6cfb1b134da288f1b01c
#
_entry.id   c7b03155b5df6cfb1b134da288f1b01c
#
_cell.length_a   1.000
_cell.length_b   1.000
_cell.length_c   1.000
_cell.angle_alpha   90.00
_cell.angle_beta   90.00
_cell.angle_gamma   90.00
#
_symmetry.space_group_name_H-M   'P 1'
#
loop_
_entity.id
_entity.type
_entity.pdbx_description
1 polymer ?
#
loop_
_entity_poly.entity_id
_entity_poly.type
_entity_poly.pdbx_seq_one_letter_code
_entity_poly.pdbx_strand_id
1 'polypeptide(L)'
;DLFDDEELLKDFELNSTGFWSFIKGDDKYSRQKLSGDLERLRSYYLDRGYINFSIESTQVSVTPDRRSVFITVNVAEGEQYTVNEVSLAGDLVVGEEQLEPLLIVKKGQVFSQQLVTYTNDLLKRRLGNEGYTFAEVNGRDHNANDEDNTVDVTFYVEPGRKVYVRRINFSGNAKTDDEVLRRELRQFEQAPANTSLVDLSRQRLQRLGYFSVVEADTPRVPNSEDLVDVEYKVEEQPSGSIGANVGFSDASGFIFGANVTQNNWRGSGNRVSFALSRS
;
A
#
# COMPACT_ATOMS: atom_id res chain seq x y z
N ASP A 1 7.07 3.00 -33.07
CA ASP A 1 6.38 2.90 -31.77
C ASP A 1 6.31 1.42 -31.39
N LEU A 2 6.88 1.05 -30.24
CA LEU A 2 6.94 -0.33 -29.78
C LEU A 2 5.60 -0.80 -29.19
N PHE A 3 4.81 0.12 -28.68
CA PHE A 3 3.50 -0.12 -28.08
C PHE A 3 2.41 0.68 -28.80
N ASP A 4 1.19 0.16 -28.79
CA ASP A 4 0.03 0.83 -29.36
C ASP A 4 -0.45 1.97 -28.46
N ASP A 5 -0.81 3.10 -29.04
CA ASP A 5 -1.32 4.27 -28.33
C ASP A 5 -2.52 3.92 -27.43
N GLU A 6 -3.40 3.02 -27.87
CA GLU A 6 -4.55 2.58 -27.06
C GLU A 6 -4.10 1.86 -25.77
N GLU A 7 -3.00 1.10 -25.82
CA GLU A 7 -2.45 0.43 -24.65
C GLU A 7 -1.81 1.42 -23.68
N LEU A 8 -1.03 2.38 -24.21
CA LEU A 8 -0.37 3.40 -23.39
C LEU A 8 -1.36 4.34 -22.70
N LEU A 9 -2.46 4.67 -23.38
CA LEU A 9 -3.47 5.61 -22.87
C LEU A 9 -4.50 4.95 -21.92
N LYS A 10 -4.51 3.63 -21.82
CA LYS A 10 -5.52 2.90 -21.04
C LYS A 10 -5.57 3.30 -19.56
N ASP A 11 -4.40 3.58 -18.97
CA ASP A 11 -4.26 3.91 -17.56
C ASP A 11 -4.18 5.44 -17.30
N PHE A 12 -4.37 6.26 -18.32
CA PHE A 12 -4.35 7.71 -18.20
C PHE A 12 -5.62 8.23 -17.54
N GLU A 13 -5.46 9.22 -16.65
CA GLU A 13 -6.59 9.96 -16.07
C GLU A 13 -7.19 10.97 -17.04
N LEU A 14 -6.37 11.47 -17.97
CA LEU A 14 -6.80 12.34 -19.07
C LEU A 14 -7.29 11.46 -20.21
N ASN A 15 -8.57 11.12 -20.19
CA ASN A 15 -9.21 10.37 -21.28
C ASN A 15 -9.86 11.29 -22.30
N SER A 16 -9.96 10.79 -23.54
CA SER A 16 -10.77 11.43 -24.57
C SER A 16 -12.25 11.44 -24.15
N THR A 17 -12.96 12.50 -24.51
CA THR A 17 -14.39 12.68 -24.22
C THR A 17 -15.24 11.51 -24.73
N GLY A 18 -15.67 10.62 -23.84
CA GLY A 18 -16.64 9.56 -24.12
C GLY A 18 -18.05 9.94 -23.65
N PHE A 19 -19.07 9.23 -24.11
CA PHE A 19 -20.49 9.49 -23.77
C PHE A 19 -20.76 9.54 -22.25
N TRP A 20 -19.93 8.86 -21.44
CA TRP A 20 -20.06 8.82 -19.97
C TRP A 20 -19.20 9.85 -19.23
N SER A 21 -18.29 10.54 -19.91
CA SER A 21 -17.40 11.53 -19.26
C SER A 21 -18.15 12.76 -18.75
N PHE A 22 -19.31 13.08 -19.38
CA PHE A 22 -20.19 14.16 -18.90
C PHE A 22 -20.72 13.95 -17.47
N ILE A 23 -20.87 12.68 -17.05
CA ILE A 23 -21.36 12.32 -15.71
C ILE A 23 -20.20 12.28 -14.69
N LYS A 24 -18.98 11.88 -15.14
CA LYS A 24 -17.80 11.76 -14.26
C LYS A 24 -16.96 13.00 -14.14
N GLY A 25 -17.05 13.94 -15.10
CA GLY A 25 -16.23 15.16 -15.14
C GLY A 25 -14.73 14.89 -15.38
N ASP A 26 -14.40 13.73 -15.97
CA ASP A 26 -13.03 13.24 -16.21
C ASP A 26 -12.36 13.95 -17.40
N ASP A 27 -13.12 14.75 -18.16
CA ASP A 27 -12.74 15.44 -19.39
C ASP A 27 -12.04 16.80 -19.17
N LYS A 28 -11.85 17.18 -17.89
CA LYS A 28 -11.21 18.46 -17.59
C LYS A 28 -9.70 18.34 -17.58
N TYR A 29 -9.04 19.09 -18.48
CA TYR A 29 -7.60 19.24 -18.44
C TYR A 29 -7.13 19.79 -17.09
N SER A 30 -6.16 19.12 -16.51
CA SER A 30 -5.45 19.56 -15.30
C SER A 30 -3.96 19.28 -15.48
N ARG A 31 -3.12 20.29 -15.17
CA ARG A 31 -1.67 20.13 -15.22
C ARG A 31 -1.19 18.99 -14.28
N GLN A 32 -1.86 18.80 -13.14
CA GLN A 32 -1.54 17.73 -12.19
C GLN A 32 -1.86 16.37 -12.79
N LYS A 33 -3.02 16.19 -13.44
CA LYS A 33 -3.37 14.94 -14.13
C LYS A 33 -2.37 14.64 -15.24
N LEU A 34 -2.02 15.61 -16.07
CA LEU A 34 -1.01 15.42 -17.11
C LEU A 34 0.34 15.00 -16.52
N SER A 35 0.82 15.64 -15.46
CA SER A 35 2.07 15.22 -14.80
C SER A 35 1.98 13.80 -14.28
N GLY A 36 0.85 13.40 -13.69
CA GLY A 36 0.62 12.02 -13.23
C GLY A 36 0.61 11.01 -14.38
N ASP A 37 -0.01 11.38 -15.51
CA ASP A 37 -0.07 10.50 -16.69
C ASP A 37 1.31 10.33 -17.35
N LEU A 38 2.12 11.41 -17.40
CA LEU A 38 3.49 11.33 -17.90
C LEU A 38 4.39 10.44 -16.99
N GLU A 39 4.19 10.50 -15.68
CA GLU A 39 4.88 9.58 -14.75
C GLU A 39 4.41 8.12 -14.91
N ARG A 40 3.11 7.90 -15.16
CA ARG A 40 2.59 6.55 -15.49
C ARG A 40 3.21 6.01 -16.78
N LEU A 41 3.29 6.85 -17.81
CA LEU A 41 3.93 6.50 -19.06
C LEU A 41 5.40 6.11 -18.85
N ARG A 42 6.13 6.91 -18.08
CA ARG A 42 7.53 6.60 -17.73
C ARG A 42 7.64 5.27 -16.98
N SER A 43 6.80 5.06 -15.97
CA SER A 43 6.79 3.80 -15.21
C SER A 43 6.45 2.61 -16.09
N TYR A 44 5.53 2.75 -17.04
CA TYR A 44 5.16 1.71 -17.99
C TYR A 44 6.36 1.19 -18.79
N TYR A 45 7.19 2.11 -19.30
CA TYR A 45 8.40 1.76 -20.06
C TYR A 45 9.50 1.20 -19.15
N LEU A 46 9.75 1.81 -17.99
CA LEU A 46 10.75 1.34 -17.02
C LEU A 46 10.43 -0.06 -16.48
N ASP A 47 9.14 -0.39 -16.32
CA ASP A 47 8.71 -1.72 -15.88
C ASP A 47 8.86 -2.81 -16.94
N ARG A 48 9.09 -2.40 -18.19
CA ARG A 48 9.33 -3.28 -19.34
C ARG A 48 10.78 -3.27 -19.83
N GLY A 49 11.69 -2.69 -19.05
CA GLY A 49 13.12 -2.73 -19.30
C GLY A 49 13.67 -1.58 -20.13
N TYR A 50 12.87 -0.59 -20.48
CA TYR A 50 13.32 0.57 -21.28
C TYR A 50 13.93 1.63 -20.35
N ILE A 51 15.10 1.36 -19.78
CA ILE A 51 15.74 2.24 -18.77
C ILE A 51 16.11 3.61 -19.31
N ASN A 52 16.39 3.71 -20.61
CA ASN A 52 16.75 4.94 -21.30
C ASN A 52 15.55 5.71 -21.84
N PHE A 53 14.32 5.27 -21.49
CA PHE A 53 13.10 5.99 -21.86
C PHE A 53 13.13 7.44 -21.39
N SER A 54 12.83 8.35 -22.30
CA SER A 54 12.73 9.78 -21.98
C SER A 54 11.59 10.46 -22.73
N ILE A 55 10.98 11.45 -22.06
CA ILE A 55 10.00 12.34 -22.67
C ILE A 55 10.75 13.55 -23.21
N GLU A 56 10.85 13.65 -24.53
CA GLU A 56 11.60 14.72 -25.19
C GLU A 56 10.85 16.05 -25.15
N SER A 57 9.54 16.01 -25.40
CA SER A 57 8.70 17.22 -25.34
C SER A 57 7.24 16.88 -25.06
N THR A 58 6.56 17.82 -24.42
CA THR A 58 5.12 17.80 -24.20
C THR A 58 4.52 19.11 -24.67
N GLN A 59 3.63 19.04 -25.64
CA GLN A 59 2.94 20.21 -26.20
C GLN A 59 1.46 20.15 -25.84
N VAL A 60 0.92 21.26 -25.33
CA VAL A 60 -0.49 21.41 -24.99
C VAL A 60 -1.07 22.53 -25.82
N SER A 61 -2.02 22.20 -26.67
CA SER A 61 -2.72 23.17 -27.56
C SER A 61 -4.19 23.23 -27.18
N VAL A 62 -4.72 24.44 -27.03
CA VAL A 62 -6.12 24.69 -26.69
C VAL A 62 -6.80 25.28 -27.92
N THR A 63 -7.98 24.76 -28.30
CA THR A 63 -8.75 25.31 -29.41
C THR A 63 -9.19 26.77 -29.15
N PRO A 64 -9.37 27.60 -30.19
CA PRO A 64 -9.80 28.99 -30.03
C PRO A 64 -11.13 29.15 -29.28
N ASP A 65 -12.04 28.18 -29.40
CA ASP A 65 -13.31 28.14 -28.70
C ASP A 65 -13.21 27.60 -27.26
N ARG A 66 -11.98 27.20 -26.81
CA ARG A 66 -11.64 26.68 -25.50
C ARG A 66 -12.44 25.42 -25.10
N ARG A 67 -12.91 24.65 -26.07
CA ARG A 67 -13.71 23.44 -25.82
C ARG A 67 -12.88 22.16 -25.86
N SER A 68 -11.71 22.18 -26.50
CA SER A 68 -10.86 20.99 -26.64
C SER A 68 -9.41 21.34 -26.34
N VAL A 69 -8.72 20.38 -25.75
CA VAL A 69 -7.28 20.43 -25.45
C VAL A 69 -6.63 19.25 -26.17
N PHE A 70 -5.62 19.54 -26.98
CA PHE A 70 -4.78 18.52 -27.61
C PHE A 70 -3.44 18.45 -26.89
N ILE A 71 -3.02 17.25 -26.54
CA ILE A 71 -1.76 17.00 -25.87
C ILE A 71 -0.94 16.10 -26.80
N THR A 72 0.25 16.56 -27.16
CA THR A 72 1.20 15.79 -27.95
C THR A 72 2.43 15.52 -27.08
N VAL A 73 2.77 14.28 -26.89
CA VAL A 73 3.95 13.84 -26.13
C VAL A 73 4.92 13.15 -27.09
N ASN A 74 6.11 13.68 -27.24
CA ASN A 74 7.17 13.05 -28.01
C ASN A 74 8.09 12.31 -27.05
N VAL A 75 8.37 11.05 -27.34
CA VAL A 75 9.16 10.16 -26.51
C VAL A 75 10.32 9.56 -27.28
N ALA A 76 11.40 9.26 -26.57
CA ALA A 76 12.46 8.38 -27.01
C ALA A 76 12.37 7.09 -26.17
N GLU A 77 12.03 5.97 -26.82
CA GLU A 77 11.72 4.71 -26.13
C GLU A 77 13.01 4.01 -25.64
N GLY A 78 14.08 4.05 -26.42
CA GLY A 78 15.32 3.36 -26.14
C GLY A 78 15.25 1.86 -26.42
N GLU A 79 16.26 1.12 -25.99
CA GLU A 79 16.35 -0.33 -26.11
C GLU A 79 15.87 -1.01 -24.80
N GLN A 80 15.46 -2.28 -24.93
CA GLN A 80 15.03 -3.07 -23.77
C GLN A 80 16.24 -3.75 -23.12
N TYR A 81 16.40 -3.55 -21.81
CA TYR A 81 17.49 -4.09 -21.00
C TYR A 81 17.08 -5.29 -20.17
N THR A 82 18.01 -6.21 -19.99
CA THR A 82 17.91 -7.36 -19.10
C THR A 82 18.88 -7.23 -17.93
N VAL A 83 18.53 -7.83 -16.80
CA VAL A 83 19.38 -7.80 -15.60
C VAL A 83 20.55 -8.78 -15.76
N ASN A 84 21.80 -8.28 -15.68
CA ASN A 84 23.01 -9.10 -15.73
C ASN A 84 23.41 -9.62 -14.35
N GLU A 85 23.44 -8.75 -13.35
CA GLU A 85 23.82 -9.09 -11.98
C GLU A 85 22.91 -8.41 -10.97
N VAL A 86 22.64 -9.09 -9.83
CA VAL A 86 21.93 -8.54 -8.68
C VAL A 86 22.78 -8.73 -7.44
N SER A 87 23.02 -7.64 -6.71
CA SER A 87 23.87 -7.65 -5.52
C SER A 87 23.27 -6.86 -4.35
N LEU A 88 23.71 -7.22 -3.15
CA LEU A 88 23.44 -6.47 -1.91
C LEU A 88 24.72 -5.72 -1.51
N ALA A 89 24.58 -4.49 -1.03
CA ALA A 89 25.68 -3.68 -0.56
C ALA A 89 25.26 -2.86 0.68
N GLY A 90 26.23 -2.31 1.41
CA GLY A 90 25.99 -1.50 2.60
C GLY A 90 26.15 -2.31 3.89
N ASP A 91 25.43 -1.91 4.93
CA ASP A 91 25.53 -2.55 6.25
C ASP A 91 24.44 -3.65 6.40
N LEU A 92 24.86 -4.90 6.19
CA LEU A 92 23.99 -6.08 6.26
C LEU A 92 23.89 -6.59 7.70
N VAL A 93 23.22 -5.82 8.58
CA VAL A 93 22.97 -6.19 9.99
C VAL A 93 22.12 -7.47 10.15
N VAL A 94 21.39 -7.84 9.12
CA VAL A 94 20.71 -9.12 8.95
C VAL A 94 21.53 -9.92 7.95
N GLY A 95 21.85 -11.17 8.28
CA GLY A 95 22.72 -12.01 7.42
C GLY A 95 22.21 -12.07 5.98
N GLU A 96 23.14 -12.02 5.03
CA GLU A 96 22.85 -12.04 3.59
C GLU A 96 21.94 -13.22 3.20
N GLU A 97 22.15 -14.40 3.79
CA GLU A 97 21.33 -15.60 3.60
C GLU A 97 19.83 -15.38 3.87
N GLN A 98 19.49 -14.38 4.71
CA GLN A 98 18.11 -14.03 5.04
C GLN A 98 17.53 -12.95 4.12
N LEU A 99 18.37 -12.17 3.46
CA LEU A 99 18.00 -11.11 2.54
C LEU A 99 17.94 -11.60 1.09
N GLU A 100 18.85 -12.47 0.69
CA GLU A 100 18.94 -13.00 -0.68
C GLU A 100 17.63 -13.62 -1.19
N PRO A 101 16.86 -14.41 -0.40
CA PRO A 101 15.58 -14.96 -0.85
C PRO A 101 14.50 -13.90 -1.12
N LEU A 102 14.70 -12.67 -0.64
CA LEU A 102 13.79 -11.54 -0.85
C LEU A 102 14.08 -10.77 -2.13
N LEU A 103 15.22 -11.04 -2.78
CA LEU A 103 15.56 -10.47 -4.07
C LEU A 103 14.70 -11.14 -5.14
N ILE A 104 13.62 -10.47 -5.54
CA ILE A 104 12.74 -10.96 -6.62
C ILE A 104 13.25 -10.58 -8.01
N VAL A 105 14.09 -9.55 -8.10
CA VAL A 105 14.85 -9.24 -9.31
C VAL A 105 15.91 -10.31 -9.49
N LYS A 106 15.99 -10.93 -10.67
CA LYS A 106 16.93 -12.02 -10.94
C LYS A 106 17.69 -11.79 -12.24
N LYS A 107 18.92 -12.31 -12.29
CA LYS A 107 19.72 -12.33 -13.49
C LYS A 107 18.97 -12.94 -14.67
N GLY A 108 19.08 -12.31 -15.84
CA GLY A 108 18.47 -12.74 -17.10
C GLY A 108 17.00 -12.33 -17.28
N GLN A 109 16.38 -11.69 -16.27
CA GLN A 109 15.05 -11.12 -16.41
C GLN A 109 15.12 -9.77 -17.14
N VAL A 110 14.04 -9.39 -17.79
CA VAL A 110 13.84 -8.01 -18.24
C VAL A 110 13.84 -7.11 -17.01
N PHE A 111 14.56 -5.99 -17.08
CA PHE A 111 14.56 -5.01 -16.00
C PHE A 111 13.13 -4.49 -15.74
N SER A 112 12.81 -4.28 -14.47
CA SER A 112 11.53 -3.69 -14.07
C SER A 112 11.73 -2.84 -12.82
N GLN A 113 11.44 -1.56 -12.95
CA GLN A 113 11.52 -0.61 -11.83
C GLN A 113 10.53 -0.99 -10.70
N GLN A 114 9.38 -1.53 -11.06
CA GLN A 114 8.40 -2.03 -10.10
C GLN A 114 8.96 -3.17 -9.25
N LEU A 115 9.66 -4.13 -9.86
CA LEU A 115 10.30 -5.23 -9.13
C LEU A 115 11.43 -4.74 -8.22
N VAL A 116 12.19 -3.74 -8.65
CA VAL A 116 13.22 -3.09 -7.81
C VAL A 116 12.57 -2.43 -6.60
N THR A 117 11.52 -1.63 -6.81
CA THR A 117 10.78 -0.96 -5.74
C THR A 117 10.18 -1.97 -4.76
N TYR A 118 9.56 -3.02 -5.27
CA TYR A 118 8.96 -4.07 -4.43
C TYR A 118 10.03 -4.84 -3.63
N THR A 119 11.20 -5.10 -4.22
CA THR A 119 12.33 -5.70 -3.51
C THR A 119 12.82 -4.79 -2.38
N ASN A 120 12.93 -3.47 -2.62
CA ASN A 120 13.26 -2.50 -1.57
C ASN A 120 12.29 -2.62 -0.39
N ASP A 121 11.00 -2.71 -0.65
CA ASP A 121 9.96 -2.81 0.39
C ASP A 121 10.06 -4.13 1.17
N LEU A 122 10.34 -5.25 0.50
CA LEU A 122 10.57 -6.54 1.16
C LEU A 122 11.78 -6.50 2.10
N LEU A 123 12.89 -5.94 1.62
CA LEU A 123 14.12 -5.80 2.40
C LEU A 123 13.90 -4.85 3.60
N LYS A 124 13.28 -3.68 3.39
CA LYS A 124 12.91 -2.75 4.47
C LYS A 124 12.02 -3.42 5.51
N ARG A 125 11.01 -4.19 5.09
CA ARG A 125 10.13 -4.94 5.98
C ARG A 125 10.91 -5.98 6.78
N ARG A 126 11.83 -6.71 6.15
CA ARG A 126 12.65 -7.70 6.84
C ARG A 126 13.51 -7.06 7.92
N LEU A 127 14.18 -5.94 7.61
CA LEU A 127 14.96 -5.15 8.57
C LEU A 127 14.07 -4.58 9.68
N GLY A 128 12.91 -4.04 9.34
CA GLY A 128 11.94 -3.53 10.31
C GLY A 128 11.43 -4.59 11.30
N ASN A 129 11.40 -5.87 10.89
CA ASN A 129 11.03 -6.98 11.79
C ASN A 129 12.11 -7.30 12.84
N GLU A 130 13.36 -6.87 12.60
CA GLU A 130 14.47 -7.02 13.55
C GLU A 130 14.72 -5.77 14.41
N GLY A 131 13.86 -4.76 14.27
CA GLY A 131 13.96 -3.51 15.02
C GLY A 131 14.56 -2.34 14.26
N TYR A 132 14.94 -2.53 13.00
CA TYR A 132 15.45 -1.45 12.14
C TYR A 132 14.30 -0.80 11.36
N THR A 133 13.34 -0.24 12.09
CA THR A 133 12.09 0.31 11.53
C THR A 133 12.32 1.47 10.54
N PHE A 134 13.45 2.16 10.67
CA PHE A 134 13.82 3.28 9.81
C PHE A 134 14.92 2.92 8.80
N ALA A 135 15.08 1.64 8.51
CA ALA A 135 16.01 1.20 7.49
C ALA A 135 15.67 1.79 6.13
N GLU A 136 16.67 2.27 5.45
CA GLU A 136 16.59 2.68 4.06
C GLU A 136 17.21 1.62 3.17
N VAL A 137 16.52 1.27 2.10
CA VAL A 137 17.02 0.36 1.07
C VAL A 137 16.74 1.01 -0.27
N ASN A 138 17.78 1.14 -1.08
CA ASN A 138 17.70 1.76 -2.38
C ASN A 138 18.33 0.84 -3.43
N GLY A 139 17.47 0.17 -4.21
CA GLY A 139 17.89 -0.54 -5.41
C GLY A 139 18.21 0.45 -6.53
N ARG A 140 19.39 0.33 -7.11
CA ARG A 140 19.84 1.16 -8.23
C ARG A 140 20.36 0.29 -9.35
N ASP A 141 19.95 0.64 -10.55
CA ASP A 141 20.56 0.16 -11.77
C ASP A 141 21.88 0.90 -12.04
N HIS A 142 22.87 0.20 -12.53
CA HIS A 142 24.18 0.74 -12.90
C HIS A 142 24.86 -0.16 -13.90
N ASN A 143 26.00 0.29 -14.43
CA ASN A 143 26.79 -0.45 -15.43
C ASN A 143 25.95 -0.90 -16.63
N ALA A 144 25.05 -0.01 -17.14
CA ALA A 144 24.34 -0.30 -18.37
C ALA A 144 25.32 -0.57 -19.50
N ASN A 145 25.21 -1.74 -20.11
CA ASN A 145 26.00 -2.13 -21.27
C ASN A 145 25.10 -2.09 -22.51
N ASP A 146 25.32 -1.08 -23.34
CA ASP A 146 24.54 -0.87 -24.57
C ASP A 146 24.88 -1.88 -25.69
N GLU A 147 26.00 -2.60 -25.60
CA GLU A 147 26.33 -3.61 -26.59
C GLU A 147 25.49 -4.89 -26.42
N ASP A 148 25.24 -5.27 -25.15
CA ASP A 148 24.49 -6.48 -24.79
C ASP A 148 23.09 -6.16 -24.27
N ASN A 149 22.71 -4.89 -24.15
CA ASN A 149 21.46 -4.40 -23.52
C ASN A 149 21.26 -5.02 -22.14
N THR A 150 22.27 -4.92 -21.28
CA THR A 150 22.25 -5.47 -19.93
C THR A 150 22.54 -4.40 -18.87
N VAL A 151 22.02 -4.62 -17.66
CA VAL A 151 22.17 -3.70 -16.53
C VAL A 151 22.38 -4.47 -15.23
N ASP A 152 23.25 -3.98 -14.36
CA ASP A 152 23.41 -4.51 -13.01
C ASP A 152 22.48 -3.79 -12.03
N VAL A 153 21.98 -4.50 -11.02
CA VAL A 153 21.12 -3.93 -9.98
C VAL A 153 21.75 -4.18 -8.62
N THR A 154 22.03 -3.11 -7.88
CA THR A 154 22.55 -3.20 -6.50
C THR A 154 21.59 -2.60 -5.52
N PHE A 155 21.25 -3.36 -4.47
CA PHE A 155 20.44 -2.91 -3.36
C PHE A 155 21.34 -2.43 -2.22
N TYR A 156 21.37 -1.13 -2.01
CA TYR A 156 22.15 -0.50 -0.93
C TYR A 156 21.30 -0.48 0.34
N VAL A 157 21.80 -1.11 1.40
CA VAL A 157 21.13 -1.25 2.68
C VAL A 157 21.76 -0.32 3.71
N GLU A 158 20.95 0.57 4.26
CA GLU A 158 21.29 1.47 5.36
C GLU A 158 20.30 1.23 6.52
N PRO A 159 20.61 0.31 7.45
CA PRO A 159 19.66 -0.11 8.48
C PRO A 159 19.39 0.98 9.53
N GLY A 160 20.32 1.90 9.71
CA GLY A 160 20.25 2.86 10.79
C GLY A 160 20.39 2.19 12.17
N ARG A 161 19.74 2.75 13.19
CA ARG A 161 19.77 2.22 14.56
C ARG A 161 18.61 1.29 14.84
N LYS A 162 18.85 0.26 15.64
CA LYS A 162 17.80 -0.59 16.20
C LYS A 162 17.00 0.20 17.22
N VAL A 163 15.66 0.17 17.08
CA VAL A 163 14.77 0.93 17.94
C VAL A 163 13.86 0.02 18.78
N TYR A 164 13.44 0.54 19.93
CA TYR A 164 12.58 -0.16 20.88
C TYR A 164 11.29 0.62 21.10
N VAL A 165 10.20 -0.08 21.35
CA VAL A 165 8.91 0.53 21.63
C VAL A 165 8.91 1.05 23.07
N ARG A 166 8.82 2.35 23.25
CA ARG A 166 8.69 2.97 24.58
C ARG A 166 7.28 2.78 25.14
N ARG A 167 6.27 3.12 24.34
CA ARG A 167 4.87 3.13 24.76
C ARG A 167 3.95 2.84 23.58
N ILE A 168 2.79 2.25 23.86
CA ILE A 168 1.72 2.04 22.90
C ILE A 168 0.51 2.86 23.33
N ASN A 169 0.10 3.79 22.48
CA ASN A 169 -1.00 4.72 22.71
C ASN A 169 -2.18 4.38 21.77
N PHE A 170 -3.39 4.68 22.27
CA PHE A 170 -4.61 4.62 21.49
C PHE A 170 -5.28 5.98 21.46
N SER A 171 -5.96 6.28 20.36
CA SER A 171 -6.78 7.47 20.22
C SER A 171 -8.01 7.20 19.37
N GLY A 172 -9.12 7.86 19.67
CA GLY A 172 -10.40 7.70 18.96
C GLY A 172 -11.32 6.62 19.51
N ASN A 173 -10.89 5.83 20.51
CA ASN A 173 -11.68 4.80 21.18
C ASN A 173 -12.55 5.40 22.32
N ALA A 174 -13.52 6.26 21.96
CA ALA A 174 -14.33 6.98 22.95
C ALA A 174 -15.25 6.07 23.80
N LYS A 175 -15.67 4.91 23.24
CA LYS A 175 -16.54 3.92 23.90
C LYS A 175 -15.83 2.64 24.25
N THR A 176 -14.88 2.22 23.42
CA THR A 176 -14.18 0.95 23.59
C THR A 176 -13.06 1.09 24.62
N ASP A 177 -13.06 0.23 25.62
CA ASP A 177 -12.05 0.24 26.69
C ASP A 177 -10.67 -0.10 26.12
N ASP A 178 -9.62 0.56 26.62
CA ASP A 178 -8.23 0.30 26.26
C ASP A 178 -7.83 -1.17 26.38
N GLU A 179 -8.34 -1.86 27.38
CA GLU A 179 -8.08 -3.27 27.62
C GLU A 179 -8.51 -4.14 26.43
N VAL A 180 -9.62 -3.78 25.77
CA VAL A 180 -10.13 -4.48 24.58
C VAL A 180 -9.16 -4.33 23.39
N LEU A 181 -8.54 -3.15 23.23
CA LEU A 181 -7.53 -2.92 22.22
C LEU A 181 -6.21 -3.63 22.57
N ARG A 182 -5.74 -3.47 23.82
CA ARG A 182 -4.45 -4.02 24.26
C ARG A 182 -4.36 -5.54 24.13
N ARG A 183 -5.43 -6.29 24.39
CA ARG A 183 -5.43 -7.77 24.23
C ARG A 183 -5.23 -8.25 22.79
N GLU A 184 -5.51 -7.39 21.81
CA GLU A 184 -5.32 -7.70 20.39
C GLU A 184 -3.90 -7.44 19.92
N LEU A 185 -3.09 -6.72 20.69
CA LEU A 185 -1.73 -6.39 20.29
C LEU A 185 -0.81 -7.61 20.27
N ARG A 186 0.15 -7.55 19.36
CA ARG A 186 1.25 -8.51 19.23
C ARG A 186 2.62 -7.85 19.40
N GLN A 187 2.70 -6.54 19.14
CA GLN A 187 3.84 -5.73 19.56
C GLN A 187 3.68 -5.36 21.04
N PHE A 188 4.77 -5.44 21.80
CA PHE A 188 4.81 -5.08 23.21
C PHE A 188 5.69 -3.85 23.45
N GLU A 189 5.40 -3.13 24.54
CA GLU A 189 6.25 -2.07 25.06
C GLU A 189 7.58 -2.67 25.55
N GLN A 190 8.66 -1.90 25.47
CA GLN A 190 10.04 -2.26 25.82
C GLN A 190 10.66 -3.38 24.96
N ALA A 191 9.94 -3.93 23.99
CA ALA A 191 10.48 -4.86 23.03
C ALA A 191 11.07 -4.12 21.81
N PRO A 192 11.96 -4.76 21.05
CA PRO A 192 12.36 -4.23 19.73
C PRO A 192 11.13 -3.95 18.88
N ALA A 193 11.12 -2.81 18.20
CA ALA A 193 10.03 -2.47 17.30
C ALA A 193 10.01 -3.45 16.13
N ASN A 194 8.86 -4.07 15.88
CA ASN A 194 8.69 -5.03 14.79
C ASN A 194 7.53 -4.60 13.90
N THR A 195 7.87 -4.18 12.68
CA THR A 195 6.90 -3.64 11.72
C THR A 195 5.76 -4.61 11.43
N SER A 196 6.06 -5.90 11.28
CA SER A 196 5.02 -6.91 11.03
C SER A 196 4.12 -7.14 12.23
N LEU A 197 4.65 -7.06 13.47
CA LEU A 197 3.81 -7.20 14.67
C LEU A 197 2.93 -5.98 14.90
N VAL A 198 3.40 -4.77 14.56
CA VAL A 198 2.59 -3.54 14.59
C VAL A 198 1.45 -3.66 13.57
N ASP A 199 1.76 -4.06 12.32
CA ASP A 199 0.72 -4.23 11.28
C ASP A 199 -0.25 -5.38 11.61
N LEU A 200 0.24 -6.50 12.13
CA LEU A 200 -0.62 -7.59 12.61
C LEU A 200 -1.57 -7.13 13.71
N SER A 201 -1.10 -6.32 14.65
CA SER A 201 -1.93 -5.74 15.70
C SER A 201 -3.02 -4.83 15.10
N ARG A 202 -2.65 -3.97 14.15
CA ARG A 202 -3.59 -3.12 13.39
C ARG A 202 -4.68 -3.97 12.70
N GLN A 203 -4.29 -5.03 11.99
CA GLN A 203 -5.23 -5.93 11.32
C GLN A 203 -6.16 -6.64 12.31
N ARG A 204 -5.66 -7.02 13.49
CA ARG A 204 -6.48 -7.66 14.53
C ARG A 204 -7.50 -6.68 15.09
N LEU A 205 -7.11 -5.44 15.36
CA LEU A 205 -8.03 -4.37 15.76
C LEU A 205 -9.11 -4.13 14.70
N GLN A 206 -8.74 -4.09 13.43
CA GLN A 206 -9.70 -3.94 12.31
C GLN A 206 -10.70 -5.09 12.25
N ARG A 207 -10.28 -6.33 12.53
CA ARG A 207 -11.14 -7.53 12.50
C ARG A 207 -12.16 -7.59 13.64
N LEU A 208 -12.02 -6.78 14.69
CA LEU A 208 -13.03 -6.69 15.74
C LEU A 208 -14.38 -6.20 15.22
N GLY A 209 -14.36 -5.44 14.11
CA GLY A 209 -15.58 -4.86 13.53
C GLY A 209 -16.18 -3.72 14.35
N TYR A 210 -15.41 -3.17 15.31
CA TYR A 210 -15.81 -2.03 16.12
C TYR A 210 -15.38 -0.69 15.54
N PHE A 211 -14.44 -0.75 14.59
CA PHE A 211 -13.79 0.40 13.98
C PHE A 211 -13.97 0.39 12.46
N SER A 212 -14.29 1.54 11.89
CA SER A 212 -14.31 1.78 10.43
C SER A 212 -12.91 1.96 9.88
N VAL A 213 -12.05 2.63 10.65
CA VAL A 213 -10.65 2.89 10.31
C VAL A 213 -9.77 2.49 11.49
N VAL A 214 -8.64 1.86 11.20
CA VAL A 214 -7.56 1.61 12.15
C VAL A 214 -6.24 1.95 11.46
N GLU A 215 -5.61 3.02 11.89
CA GLU A 215 -4.28 3.44 11.46
C GLU A 215 -3.26 3.08 12.54
N ALA A 216 -2.03 2.78 12.13
CA ALA A 216 -0.91 2.55 13.03
C ALA A 216 0.28 3.39 12.55
N ASP A 217 0.88 4.12 13.46
CA ASP A 217 2.07 4.94 13.23
C ASP A 217 3.14 4.65 14.30
N THR A 218 4.40 4.86 13.94
CA THR A 218 5.55 4.63 14.82
C THR A 218 6.45 5.85 14.87
N PRO A 219 5.98 6.98 15.47
CA PRO A 219 6.78 8.18 15.56
C PRO A 219 8.00 8.00 16.47
N ARG A 220 9.10 8.63 16.08
CA ARG A 220 10.31 8.71 16.92
C ARG A 220 10.02 9.52 18.17
N VAL A 221 10.56 9.08 19.30
CA VAL A 221 10.49 9.84 20.54
C VAL A 221 11.46 11.02 20.44
N PRO A 222 11.01 12.27 20.71
CA PRO A 222 11.89 13.42 20.72
C PRO A 222 13.07 13.23 21.68
N ASN A 223 14.26 13.62 21.26
CA ASN A 223 15.53 13.50 22.02
C ASN A 223 15.96 12.06 22.35
N SER A 224 15.43 11.07 21.65
CA SER A 224 15.90 9.69 21.71
C SER A 224 16.21 9.19 20.30
N GLU A 225 17.31 8.45 20.16
CA GLU A 225 17.71 7.90 18.86
C GLU A 225 17.27 6.44 18.68
N ASP A 226 16.89 5.77 19.75
CA ASP A 226 16.60 4.34 19.84
C ASP A 226 15.19 4.00 20.36
N LEU A 227 14.34 5.02 20.58
CA LEU A 227 12.97 4.81 21.04
C LEU A 227 11.94 5.32 20.04
N VAL A 228 10.86 4.55 19.95
CA VAL A 228 9.64 4.90 19.22
C VAL A 228 8.42 4.72 20.10
N ASP A 229 7.39 5.50 19.86
CA ASP A 229 6.05 5.20 20.34
C ASP A 229 5.27 4.49 19.23
N VAL A 230 4.32 3.64 19.57
CA VAL A 230 3.36 3.08 18.63
C VAL A 230 2.02 3.73 18.90
N GLU A 231 1.44 4.35 17.87
CA GLU A 231 0.16 5.05 17.97
C GLU A 231 -0.87 4.34 17.09
N TYR A 232 -1.94 3.83 17.73
CA TYR A 232 -3.11 3.31 17.03
C TYR A 232 -4.21 4.34 17.09
N LYS A 233 -4.57 4.90 15.93
CA LYS A 233 -5.71 5.80 15.77
C LYS A 233 -6.88 5.02 15.19
N VAL A 234 -8.01 5.05 15.89
CA VAL A 234 -9.20 4.31 15.51
C VAL A 234 -10.39 5.24 15.33
N GLU A 235 -11.29 4.88 14.42
CA GLU A 235 -12.59 5.52 14.26
C GLU A 235 -13.69 4.50 14.57
N GLU A 236 -14.44 4.73 15.62
CA GLU A 236 -15.51 3.81 16.05
C GLU A 236 -16.69 3.82 15.09
N GLN A 237 -17.26 2.65 14.86
CA GLN A 237 -18.48 2.48 14.06
C GLN A 237 -19.59 1.77 14.86
N PRO A 238 -20.87 1.94 14.47
CA PRO A 238 -21.96 1.18 15.06
C PRO A 238 -21.72 -0.33 14.89
N SER A 239 -21.70 -1.05 15.99
CA SER A 239 -21.42 -2.50 16.03
C SER A 239 -22.65 -3.34 16.36
N GLY A 240 -23.84 -2.75 16.28
CA GLY A 240 -25.13 -3.40 16.48
C GLY A 240 -25.80 -3.82 15.16
N SER A 241 -26.56 -4.89 15.20
CA SER A 241 -27.40 -5.33 14.09
C SER A 241 -28.81 -5.75 14.57
N ILE A 242 -29.80 -5.46 13.75
CA ILE A 242 -31.18 -5.89 13.95
C ILE A 242 -31.55 -6.73 12.72
N GLY A 243 -32.06 -7.93 12.96
CA GLY A 243 -32.55 -8.81 11.90
C GLY A 243 -33.95 -9.26 12.16
N ALA A 244 -34.70 -9.45 11.09
CA ALA A 244 -36.02 -10.12 11.13
C ALA A 244 -36.05 -11.19 10.03
N ASN A 245 -36.63 -12.32 10.32
CA ASN A 245 -36.82 -13.41 9.37
C ASN A 245 -38.22 -13.94 9.40
N VAL A 246 -38.72 -14.30 8.23
CA VAL A 246 -39.99 -14.95 8.04
C VAL A 246 -39.75 -16.23 7.26
N GLY A 247 -40.26 -17.35 7.74
CA GLY A 247 -40.20 -18.64 7.10
C GLY A 247 -41.57 -19.32 7.07
N PHE A 248 -41.71 -20.34 6.25
CA PHE A 248 -42.86 -21.23 6.21
C PHE A 248 -42.36 -22.69 6.27
N SER A 249 -43.02 -23.48 7.10
CA SER A 249 -42.80 -24.91 7.22
C SER A 249 -44.11 -25.65 7.16
N ASP A 250 -44.20 -26.75 6.42
CA ASP A 250 -45.41 -27.55 6.30
C ASP A 250 -45.88 -28.12 7.65
N ALA A 251 -44.96 -28.31 8.59
CA ALA A 251 -45.27 -28.85 9.93
C ALA A 251 -45.70 -27.78 10.94
N SER A 252 -45.18 -26.55 10.82
CA SER A 252 -45.37 -25.48 11.84
C SER A 252 -46.04 -24.22 11.29
N GLY A 253 -46.36 -24.17 9.99
CA GLY A 253 -46.93 -22.98 9.36
C GLY A 253 -45.90 -21.84 9.22
N PHE A 254 -46.34 -20.62 9.43
CA PHE A 254 -45.49 -19.44 9.37
C PHE A 254 -44.63 -19.32 10.64
N ILE A 255 -43.35 -19.12 10.42
CA ILE A 255 -42.34 -18.89 11.47
C ILE A 255 -41.86 -17.45 11.34
N PHE A 256 -41.94 -16.71 12.44
CA PHE A 256 -41.44 -15.35 12.53
C PHE A 256 -40.29 -15.31 13.53
N GLY A 257 -39.22 -14.62 13.17
CA GLY A 257 -38.12 -14.40 14.07
C GLY A 257 -37.62 -12.98 14.01
N ALA A 258 -37.13 -12.49 15.13
CA ALA A 258 -36.43 -11.23 15.25
C ALA A 258 -35.23 -11.42 16.14
N ASN A 259 -34.13 -10.79 15.78
CA ASN A 259 -32.91 -10.78 16.58
C ASN A 259 -32.31 -9.39 16.64
N VAL A 260 -31.78 -9.07 17.81
CA VAL A 260 -30.98 -7.87 18.05
C VAL A 260 -29.63 -8.33 18.59
N THR A 261 -28.56 -7.88 17.96
CA THR A 261 -27.21 -8.18 18.41
C THR A 261 -26.45 -6.88 18.59
N GLN A 262 -25.78 -6.73 19.73
CA GLN A 262 -24.85 -5.65 20.00
C GLN A 262 -23.47 -6.25 20.28
N ASN A 263 -22.53 -5.99 19.39
CA ASN A 263 -21.14 -6.27 19.64
C ASN A 263 -20.54 -5.10 20.43
N ASN A 264 -19.48 -5.36 21.19
CA ASN A 264 -18.82 -4.37 22.04
C ASN A 264 -19.80 -3.69 23.00
N TRP A 265 -20.56 -4.49 23.77
CA TRP A 265 -21.51 -3.99 24.74
C TRP A 265 -20.82 -3.12 25.78
N ARG A 266 -21.21 -1.85 25.86
CA ARG A 266 -20.63 -0.84 26.77
C ARG A 266 -19.11 -0.69 26.67
N GLY A 267 -18.51 -0.98 25.52
CA GLY A 267 -17.06 -0.86 25.32
C GLY A 267 -16.22 -2.05 25.79
N SER A 268 -16.84 -3.05 26.42
CA SER A 268 -16.13 -4.19 27.04
C SER A 268 -15.67 -5.28 26.06
N GLY A 269 -15.98 -5.14 24.76
CA GLY A 269 -15.71 -6.17 23.77
C GLY A 269 -16.64 -7.38 23.84
N ASN A 270 -17.62 -7.39 24.73
CA ASN A 270 -18.58 -8.48 24.84
C ASN A 270 -19.68 -8.34 23.79
N ARG A 271 -20.18 -9.50 23.34
CA ARG A 271 -21.35 -9.57 22.46
C ARG A 271 -22.59 -9.93 23.26
N VAL A 272 -23.64 -9.14 23.10
CA VAL A 272 -24.97 -9.41 23.65
C VAL A 272 -25.94 -9.63 22.49
N SER A 273 -26.63 -10.75 22.49
CA SER A 273 -27.64 -11.08 21.49
C SER A 273 -28.95 -11.46 22.17
N PHE A 274 -30.04 -10.93 21.62
CA PHE A 274 -31.38 -11.31 22.00
C PHE A 274 -32.13 -11.78 20.75
N ALA A 275 -32.75 -12.97 20.82
CA ALA A 275 -33.50 -13.51 19.70
C ALA A 275 -34.88 -14.02 20.19
N LEU A 276 -35.91 -13.70 19.44
CA LEU A 276 -37.28 -14.20 19.61
C LEU A 276 -37.68 -14.94 18.35
N SER A 277 -38.27 -16.11 18.52
CA SER A 277 -38.89 -16.84 17.42
C SER A 277 -40.26 -17.37 17.85
N ARG A 278 -41.20 -17.37 16.92
CA ARG A 278 -42.54 -17.96 17.09
C ARG A 278 -42.84 -18.82 15.88
N SER A 279 -43.22 -20.07 16.11
CA SER A 279 -43.78 -21.02 15.17
C SER A 279 -45.24 -21.24 15.43
#